data_fba3ac130824773f3781f5ff70b313eb
#
_entry.id   fba3ac130824773f3781f5ff70b313eb
#
_cell.length_a   1.000
_cell.length_b   1.000
_cell.length_c   1.000
_cell.angle_alpha   90.00
_cell.angle_beta   90.00
_cell.angle_gamma   90.00
#
_symmetry.space_group_name_H-M   'P 1'
#
loop_
_entity.id
_entity.type
_entity.pdbx_description
1 polymer ?
#
loop_
_entity_poly.entity_id
_entity_poly.type
_entity_poly.pdbx_seq_one_letter_code
_entity_poly.pdbx_strand_id
1 'polypeptide(L)'
;DFLKAHAPDWIADNLTTTMGMFTSGLGAHLTWTLPFGLLVMFAIFNRFDSRYEEAARDLGATPWQTLRYVVLPIVMPSVIGVGLFGFTLSWDEIARSSQAMGEHNTLPMELQALTTTVTTPDIYALGTSTTAVSFAVIAVALGAIAILRKRQARHGSDAGQA
;
A
#
# COMPACT_ATOMS: atom_id res chain seq x y z
N ASP A 1 30.12 6.09 8.13
CA ASP A 1 31.08 5.66 9.16
C ASP A 1 30.87 6.31 10.53
N PHE A 2 30.28 7.53 10.61
CA PHE A 2 29.99 8.19 11.89
C PHE A 2 28.98 7.39 12.75
N LEU A 3 27.95 6.82 12.13
CA LEU A 3 26.96 6.01 12.85
C LEU A 3 27.54 4.69 13.35
N LYS A 4 28.45 4.06 12.62
CA LYS A 4 29.16 2.85 13.07
C LYS A 4 30.04 3.10 14.30
N ALA A 5 30.60 4.30 14.42
CA ALA A 5 31.48 4.62 15.52
C ALA A 5 30.74 5.01 16.84
N HIS A 6 29.45 5.41 16.76
CA HIS A 6 28.74 6.01 17.89
C HIS A 6 27.36 5.37 18.18
N ALA A 7 26.87 4.48 17.33
CA ALA A 7 25.62 3.77 17.55
C ALA A 7 25.85 2.41 18.25
N PRO A 8 24.93 1.92 19.08
CA PRO A 8 24.97 0.56 19.58
C PRO A 8 25.07 -0.45 18.46
N ASP A 9 25.79 -1.56 18.67
CA ASP A 9 26.12 -2.55 17.65
C ASP A 9 24.90 -3.05 16.87
N TRP A 10 23.76 -3.27 17.52
CA TRP A 10 22.52 -3.68 16.88
C TRP A 10 21.91 -2.65 15.91
N ILE A 11 22.18 -1.35 16.13
CA ILE A 11 21.81 -0.26 15.21
C ILE A 11 22.83 -0.18 14.08
N ALA A 12 24.13 -0.25 14.42
CA ALA A 12 25.21 -0.18 13.46
C ALA A 12 25.12 -1.32 12.44
N ASP A 13 24.84 -2.54 12.90
CA ASP A 13 24.76 -3.72 12.03
C ASP A 13 23.47 -3.79 11.21
N ASN A 14 22.34 -3.32 11.75
CA ASN A 14 21.05 -3.46 11.06
C ASN A 14 20.64 -2.23 10.23
N LEU A 15 21.12 -1.03 10.55
CA LEU A 15 20.71 0.20 9.84
C LEU A 15 21.78 0.77 8.92
N THR A 16 23.06 0.53 9.21
CA THR A 16 24.15 1.17 8.44
C THR A 16 24.77 0.33 7.34
N THR A 17 24.58 -0.99 7.35
CA THR A 17 25.23 -1.91 6.42
C THR A 17 24.31 -2.76 5.57
N THR A 18 23.03 -2.86 5.91
CA THR A 18 22.11 -3.72 5.16
C THR A 18 21.26 -2.90 4.18
N MET A 19 21.78 -2.69 2.99
CA MET A 19 20.91 -2.46 1.85
C MET A 19 20.06 -3.74 1.65
N GLY A 20 18.77 -3.64 1.80
CA GLY A 20 17.88 -4.79 1.72
C GLY A 20 16.42 -4.39 1.51
N MET A 21 15.60 -5.37 1.17
CA MET A 21 14.20 -5.17 0.81
C MET A 21 13.39 -4.48 1.94
N PHE A 22 13.62 -4.86 3.19
CA PHE A 22 12.85 -4.34 4.35
C PHE A 22 13.46 -3.09 5.00
N THR A 23 14.62 -2.65 4.57
CA THR A 23 15.32 -1.46 5.08
C THR A 23 15.31 -0.34 4.06
N SER A 24 16.39 -0.24 3.27
CA SER A 24 16.53 0.79 2.24
C SER A 24 15.53 0.65 1.11
N GLY A 25 15.19 -0.58 0.69
CA GLY A 25 14.22 -0.83 -0.36
C GLY A 25 12.82 -0.35 0.01
N LEU A 26 12.32 -0.69 1.20
CA LEU A 26 11.02 -0.21 1.69
C LEU A 26 10.99 1.34 1.74
N GLY A 27 12.06 1.95 2.27
CA GLY A 27 12.19 3.41 2.30
C GLY A 27 12.15 4.04 0.91
N ALA A 28 12.89 3.49 -0.04
CA ALA A 28 12.93 3.96 -1.42
C ALA A 28 11.56 3.88 -2.11
N HIS A 29 10.83 2.78 -1.93
CA HIS A 29 9.47 2.62 -2.46
C HIS A 29 8.47 3.58 -1.80
N LEU A 30 8.55 3.79 -0.48
CA LEU A 30 7.68 4.73 0.24
C LEU A 30 7.90 6.17 -0.22
N THR A 31 9.12 6.60 -0.53
CA THR A 31 9.35 7.97 -1.03
C THR A 31 8.60 8.29 -2.32
N TRP A 32 8.25 7.27 -3.09
CA TRP A 32 7.50 7.37 -4.33
C TRP A 32 6.00 7.18 -4.12
N THR A 33 5.61 6.11 -3.46
CA THR A 33 4.20 5.73 -3.30
C THR A 33 3.46 6.63 -2.32
N LEU A 34 4.12 7.09 -1.26
CA LEU A 34 3.51 7.84 -0.17
C LEU A 34 3.00 9.23 -0.61
N PRO A 35 3.75 10.05 -1.37
CA PRO A 35 3.25 11.33 -1.87
C PRO A 35 1.99 11.18 -2.72
N PHE A 36 1.94 10.19 -3.61
CA PHE A 36 0.75 9.92 -4.42
C PHE A 36 -0.42 9.43 -3.56
N GLY A 37 -0.15 8.53 -2.63
CA GLY A 37 -1.16 8.06 -1.68
C GLY A 37 -1.76 9.19 -0.86
N LEU A 38 -0.93 10.10 -0.35
CA LEU A 38 -1.37 11.28 0.40
C LEU A 38 -2.21 12.23 -0.47
N LEU A 39 -1.81 12.48 -1.72
CA LEU A 39 -2.57 13.31 -2.66
C LEU A 39 -3.98 12.75 -2.89
N VAL A 40 -4.08 11.45 -3.13
CA VAL A 40 -5.39 10.80 -3.33
C VAL A 40 -6.21 10.83 -2.04
N MET A 41 -5.60 10.54 -0.89
CA MET A 41 -6.28 10.62 0.41
C MET A 41 -6.79 12.02 0.71
N PHE A 42 -5.99 13.05 0.42
CA PHE A 42 -6.41 14.44 0.55
C PHE A 42 -7.65 14.76 -0.30
N ALA A 43 -7.68 14.30 -1.56
CA ALA A 43 -8.85 14.45 -2.42
C ALA A 43 -10.11 13.73 -1.89
N ILE A 44 -9.92 12.56 -1.24
CA ILE A 44 -11.00 11.81 -0.62
C ILE A 44 -11.55 12.56 0.59
N PHE A 45 -10.68 13.05 1.48
CA PHE A 45 -11.10 13.80 2.66
C PHE A 45 -11.75 15.14 2.32
N ASN A 46 -11.35 15.79 1.23
CA ASN A 46 -12.03 17.01 0.74
C ASN A 46 -13.49 16.78 0.30
N ARG A 47 -13.84 15.52 -0.01
CA ARG A 47 -15.22 15.13 -0.38
C ARG A 47 -16.00 14.53 0.79
N PHE A 48 -15.34 14.34 1.91
CA PHE A 48 -15.97 13.79 3.11
C PHE A 48 -16.86 14.86 3.76
N ASP A 49 -18.11 14.51 4.04
CA ASP A 49 -19.03 15.43 4.71
C ASP A 49 -18.80 15.40 6.23
N SER A 50 -18.34 16.53 6.77
CA SER A 50 -18.08 16.69 8.20
C SER A 50 -19.33 16.55 9.09
N ARG A 51 -20.52 16.65 8.52
CA ARG A 51 -21.77 16.47 9.26
C ARG A 51 -21.89 15.09 9.90
N TYR A 52 -21.26 14.08 9.33
CA TYR A 52 -21.19 12.75 9.95
C TYR A 52 -20.42 12.76 11.28
N GLU A 53 -19.33 13.54 11.34
CA GLU A 53 -18.56 13.70 12.59
C GLU A 53 -19.33 14.53 13.63
N GLU A 54 -19.98 15.59 13.18
CA GLU A 54 -20.80 16.45 14.04
C GLU A 54 -21.94 15.64 14.67
N ALA A 55 -22.70 14.92 13.85
CA ALA A 55 -23.78 14.06 14.33
C ALA A 55 -23.31 12.99 15.34
N ALA A 56 -22.14 12.40 15.11
CA ALA A 56 -21.57 11.42 16.04
C ALA A 56 -21.20 12.07 17.39
N ARG A 57 -20.65 13.29 17.36
CA ARG A 57 -20.30 14.05 18.57
C ARG A 57 -21.54 14.49 19.34
N ASP A 58 -22.59 14.89 18.66
CA ASP A 58 -23.89 15.24 19.26
C ASP A 58 -24.51 14.05 20.02
N LEU A 59 -24.25 12.83 19.54
CA LEU A 59 -24.62 11.59 20.22
C LEU A 59 -23.65 11.16 21.33
N GLY A 60 -22.66 11.98 21.66
CA GLY A 60 -21.70 11.74 22.73
C GLY A 60 -20.52 10.83 22.36
N ALA A 61 -20.27 10.59 21.08
CA ALA A 61 -19.13 9.78 20.64
C ALA A 61 -17.80 10.49 20.91
N THR A 62 -16.82 9.76 21.44
CA THR A 62 -15.45 10.26 21.56
C THR A 62 -14.78 10.37 20.19
N PRO A 63 -13.71 11.19 20.02
CA PRO A 63 -13.01 11.33 18.75
C PRO A 63 -12.53 9.99 18.17
N TRP A 64 -12.09 9.07 19.03
CA TRP A 64 -11.68 7.72 18.60
C TRP A 64 -12.85 6.85 18.13
N GLN A 65 -13.99 6.97 18.81
CA GLN A 65 -15.21 6.28 18.38
C GLN A 65 -15.72 6.84 17.06
N THR A 66 -15.73 8.16 16.89
CA THR A 66 -16.09 8.80 15.61
C THR A 66 -15.18 8.33 14.48
N LEU A 67 -13.85 8.34 14.68
CA LEU A 67 -12.91 7.86 13.68
C LEU A 67 -13.17 6.38 13.31
N ARG A 68 -13.28 5.51 14.32
CA ARG A 68 -13.37 4.06 14.11
C ARG A 68 -14.70 3.59 13.55
N TYR A 69 -15.79 4.19 13.99
CA TYR A 69 -17.15 3.71 13.69
C TYR A 69 -17.87 4.52 12.62
N VAL A 70 -17.42 5.75 12.35
CA VAL A 70 -18.06 6.63 11.36
C VAL A 70 -17.11 6.92 10.19
N VAL A 71 -15.98 7.56 10.44
CA VAL A 71 -15.08 8.02 9.38
C VAL A 71 -14.44 6.83 8.64
N LEU A 72 -13.79 5.94 9.38
CA LEU A 72 -13.03 4.83 8.81
C LEU A 72 -13.88 3.91 7.91
N PRO A 73 -15.09 3.47 8.31
CA PRO A 73 -15.93 2.67 7.43
C PRO A 73 -16.33 3.38 6.14
N ILE A 74 -16.59 4.68 6.20
CA ILE A 74 -16.99 5.48 5.02
C ILE A 74 -15.83 5.59 4.02
N VAL A 75 -14.60 5.86 4.49
CA VAL A 75 -13.43 6.06 3.63
C VAL A 75 -12.72 4.75 3.27
N MET A 76 -13.00 3.64 3.96
CA MET A 76 -12.31 2.36 3.79
C MET A 76 -12.26 1.84 2.34
N PRO A 77 -13.33 1.90 1.54
CA PRO A 77 -13.26 1.48 0.14
C PRO A 77 -12.23 2.28 -0.66
N SER A 78 -12.09 3.57 -0.34
CA SER A 78 -11.10 4.45 -0.97
C SER A 78 -9.69 4.19 -0.48
N VAL A 79 -9.51 3.88 0.81
CA VAL A 79 -8.22 3.48 1.40
C VAL A 79 -7.69 2.22 0.73
N ILE A 80 -8.56 1.23 0.49
CA ILE A 80 -8.18 0.01 -0.25
C ILE A 80 -7.75 0.37 -1.68
N GLY A 81 -8.48 1.27 -2.35
CA GLY A 81 -8.12 1.76 -3.68
C GLY A 81 -6.75 2.43 -3.73
N VAL A 82 -6.43 3.27 -2.73
CA VAL A 82 -5.12 3.91 -2.57
C VAL A 82 -4.02 2.87 -2.33
N GLY A 83 -4.30 1.87 -1.48
CA GLY A 83 -3.38 0.76 -1.22
C GLY A 83 -3.09 -0.04 -2.50
N LEU A 84 -4.11 -0.32 -3.30
CA LEU A 84 -3.96 -1.00 -4.59
C LEU A 84 -3.13 -0.19 -5.57
N PHE A 85 -3.35 1.11 -5.63
CA PHE A 85 -2.57 2.01 -6.46
C PHE A 85 -1.10 2.05 -6.01
N GLY A 86 -0.84 2.17 -4.70
CA GLY A 86 0.51 2.09 -4.14
C GLY A 86 1.19 0.76 -4.42
N PHE A 87 0.45 -0.36 -4.32
CA PHE A 87 0.95 -1.68 -4.70
C PHE A 87 1.39 -1.71 -6.17
N THR A 88 0.56 -1.21 -7.09
CA THR A 88 0.88 -1.19 -8.52
C THR A 88 2.13 -0.35 -8.81
N LEU A 89 2.22 0.84 -8.21
CA LEU A 89 3.40 1.70 -8.35
C LEU A 89 4.68 1.06 -7.78
N SER A 90 4.56 0.30 -6.70
CA SER A 90 5.69 -0.36 -6.06
C SER A 90 6.11 -1.65 -6.78
N TRP A 91 5.16 -2.33 -7.41
CA TRP A 91 5.38 -3.64 -8.03
C TRP A 91 6.35 -3.58 -9.21
N ASP A 92 6.19 -2.57 -10.06
CA ASP A 92 7.00 -2.41 -11.28
C ASP A 92 8.20 -1.45 -11.10
N GLU A 93 8.52 -1.06 -9.86
CA GLU A 93 9.56 -0.07 -9.58
C GLU A 93 10.96 -0.69 -9.67
N ILE A 94 11.61 -0.51 -10.81
CA ILE A 94 12.96 -1.02 -11.09
C ILE A 94 14.03 0.02 -10.71
N ALA A 95 13.80 1.30 -11.03
CA ALA A 95 14.83 2.33 -10.92
C ALA A 95 15.29 2.56 -9.47
N ARG A 96 14.38 2.62 -8.53
CA ARG A 96 14.70 2.78 -7.10
C ARG A 96 15.17 1.48 -6.47
N SER A 97 14.57 0.36 -6.89
CA SER A 97 14.99 -0.96 -6.44
C SER A 97 16.46 -1.21 -6.79
N SER A 98 16.90 -0.90 -8.00
CA SER A 98 18.28 -1.11 -8.44
C SER A 98 19.31 -0.29 -7.63
N GLN A 99 18.89 0.82 -7.03
CA GLN A 99 19.76 1.68 -6.22
C GLN A 99 19.69 1.36 -4.72
N ALA A 100 18.62 0.75 -4.24
CA ALA A 100 18.35 0.61 -2.82
C ALA A 100 18.39 -0.83 -2.29
N MET A 101 18.33 -1.84 -3.18
CA MET A 101 18.23 -3.25 -2.76
C MET A 101 19.60 -3.92 -2.53
N GLY A 102 20.71 -3.28 -2.91
CA GLY A 102 22.06 -3.84 -2.79
C GLY A 102 22.24 -5.08 -3.67
N GLU A 103 22.58 -6.19 -3.06
CA GLU A 103 22.80 -7.47 -3.76
C GLU A 103 21.51 -8.25 -4.07
N HIS A 104 20.36 -7.77 -3.58
CA HIS A 104 19.07 -8.44 -3.75
C HIS A 104 18.32 -7.87 -4.95
N ASN A 105 17.95 -8.72 -5.88
CA ASN A 105 17.11 -8.33 -7.00
C ASN A 105 15.63 -8.45 -6.66
N THR A 106 14.84 -7.47 -7.08
CA THR A 106 13.39 -7.63 -7.14
C THR A 106 13.01 -8.43 -8.39
N LEU A 107 11.80 -8.98 -8.39
CA LEU A 107 11.32 -9.78 -9.53
C LEU A 107 11.37 -9.00 -10.87
N PRO A 108 10.94 -7.72 -10.95
CA PRO A 108 11.09 -6.92 -12.17
C PRO A 108 12.54 -6.69 -12.58
N MET A 109 13.47 -6.51 -11.63
CA MET A 109 14.91 -6.38 -11.93
C MET A 109 15.46 -7.68 -12.51
N GLU A 110 15.09 -8.82 -11.96
CA GLU A 110 15.52 -10.13 -12.45
C GLU A 110 15.00 -10.40 -13.88
N LEU A 111 13.71 -10.10 -14.11
CA LEU A 111 13.12 -10.19 -15.46
C LEU A 111 13.85 -9.30 -16.46
N GLN A 112 14.21 -8.06 -16.07
CA GLN A 112 14.97 -7.15 -16.92
C GLN A 112 16.37 -7.69 -17.21
N ALA A 113 17.07 -8.21 -16.21
CA ALA A 113 18.41 -8.80 -16.38
C ALA A 113 18.37 -10.01 -17.31
N LEU A 114 17.40 -10.89 -17.17
CA LEU A 114 17.22 -12.06 -18.03
C LEU A 114 16.92 -11.67 -19.49
N THR A 115 16.07 -10.66 -19.71
CA THR A 115 15.71 -10.22 -21.07
C THR A 115 16.89 -9.59 -21.82
N THR A 116 17.88 -9.04 -21.12
CA THR A 116 19.08 -8.44 -21.75
C THR A 116 20.16 -9.46 -22.10
N THR A 117 20.14 -10.63 -21.50
CA THR A 117 21.19 -11.65 -21.69
C THR A 117 20.81 -12.72 -22.69
N VAL A 118 19.81 -13.52 -22.45
CA VAL A 118 19.34 -14.58 -23.36
C VAL A 118 17.84 -14.80 -23.12
N THR A 119 17.05 -14.79 -24.18
CA THR A 119 15.62 -15.12 -24.09
C THR A 119 15.43 -16.62 -23.90
N THR A 120 15.14 -17.03 -22.66
CA THR A 120 14.85 -18.43 -22.31
C THR A 120 13.36 -18.63 -22.03
N PRO A 121 12.83 -19.87 -22.14
CA PRO A 121 11.44 -20.17 -21.77
C PRO A 121 11.08 -19.78 -20.33
N ASP A 122 12.05 -19.75 -19.42
CA ASP A 122 11.87 -19.39 -18.01
C ASP A 122 11.38 -17.94 -17.84
N ILE A 123 11.76 -17.03 -18.74
CA ILE A 123 11.31 -15.63 -18.74
C ILE A 123 9.80 -15.56 -18.91
N TYR A 124 9.25 -16.37 -19.81
CA TYR A 124 7.80 -16.41 -20.03
C TYR A 124 7.05 -16.97 -18.82
N ALA A 125 7.62 -17.99 -18.16
CA ALA A 125 7.05 -18.55 -16.94
C ALA A 125 7.06 -17.54 -15.80
N LEU A 126 8.18 -16.82 -15.60
CA LEU A 126 8.30 -15.75 -14.59
C LEU A 126 7.34 -14.59 -14.89
N GLY A 127 7.28 -14.10 -16.12
CA GLY A 127 6.37 -13.04 -16.52
C GLY A 127 4.90 -13.42 -16.33
N THR A 128 4.53 -14.64 -16.69
CA THR A 128 3.17 -15.16 -16.48
C THR A 128 2.84 -15.27 -15.00
N SER A 129 3.76 -15.76 -14.18
CA SER A 129 3.59 -15.88 -12.72
C SER A 129 3.41 -14.51 -12.07
N THR A 130 4.22 -13.53 -12.47
CA THR A 130 4.11 -12.13 -12.00
C THR A 130 2.75 -11.53 -12.32
N THR A 131 2.31 -11.71 -13.55
CA THR A 131 1.00 -11.25 -14.02
C THR A 131 -0.12 -11.93 -13.25
N ALA A 132 -0.05 -13.23 -13.03
CA ALA A 132 -1.04 -13.99 -12.27
C ALA A 132 -1.15 -13.50 -10.81
N VAL A 133 -0.01 -13.26 -10.15
CA VAL A 133 0.02 -12.69 -8.78
C VAL A 133 -0.62 -11.30 -8.75
N SER A 134 -0.27 -10.43 -9.70
CA SER A 134 -0.86 -9.09 -9.80
C SER A 134 -2.38 -9.15 -9.96
N PHE A 135 -2.88 -9.99 -10.86
CA PHE A 135 -4.33 -10.19 -11.02
C PHE A 135 -4.98 -10.74 -9.75
N ALA A 136 -4.35 -11.67 -9.05
CA ALA A 136 -4.87 -12.21 -7.81
C ALA A 136 -5.01 -11.12 -6.73
N VAL A 137 -4.00 -10.27 -6.55
CA VAL A 137 -4.04 -9.15 -5.61
C VAL A 137 -5.15 -8.16 -5.98
N ILE A 138 -5.27 -7.79 -7.26
CA ILE A 138 -6.32 -6.90 -7.74
C ILE A 138 -7.71 -7.51 -7.48
N ALA A 139 -7.90 -8.79 -7.80
CA ALA A 139 -9.18 -9.48 -7.59
C ALA A 139 -9.57 -9.52 -6.11
N VAL A 140 -8.61 -9.81 -5.22
CA VAL A 140 -8.84 -9.80 -3.77
C VAL A 140 -9.24 -8.40 -3.28
N ALA A 141 -8.54 -7.36 -3.72
CA ALA A 141 -8.84 -5.98 -3.33
C ALA A 141 -10.23 -5.52 -3.84
N LEU A 142 -10.55 -5.81 -5.10
CA LEU A 142 -11.88 -5.51 -5.66
C LEU A 142 -12.99 -6.29 -4.95
N GLY A 143 -12.73 -7.56 -4.62
CA GLY A 143 -13.64 -8.39 -3.82
C GLY A 143 -13.89 -7.79 -2.43
N ALA A 144 -12.83 -7.34 -1.76
CA ALA A 144 -12.94 -6.66 -0.46
C ALA A 144 -13.78 -5.38 -0.56
N ILE A 145 -13.53 -4.54 -1.58
CA ILE A 145 -14.33 -3.33 -1.83
C ILE A 145 -15.81 -3.69 -2.06
N ALA A 146 -16.08 -4.68 -2.89
CA ALA A 146 -17.46 -5.12 -3.17
C ALA A 146 -18.18 -5.61 -1.91
N ILE A 147 -17.50 -6.38 -1.07
CA ILE A 147 -18.04 -6.87 0.21
C ILE A 147 -18.33 -5.70 1.16
N LEU A 148 -17.40 -4.75 1.28
CA LEU A 148 -17.60 -3.58 2.13
C LEU A 148 -18.79 -2.73 1.67
N ARG A 149 -18.90 -2.45 0.37
CA ARG A 149 -20.03 -1.72 -0.21
C ARG A 149 -21.36 -2.43 0.02
N LYS A 150 -21.39 -3.77 -0.12
CA LYS A 150 -22.59 -4.58 0.11
C LYS A 150 -23.01 -4.54 1.59
N ARG A 151 -22.05 -4.57 2.51
CA ARG A 151 -22.33 -4.43 3.96
C ARG A 151 -22.90 -3.05 4.29
N GLN A 152 -22.32 -1.98 3.74
CA GLN A 152 -22.82 -0.61 3.94
C GLN A 152 -24.25 -0.43 3.40
N ALA A 153 -24.56 -0.97 2.22
CA ALA A 153 -25.90 -0.90 1.64
C ALA A 153 -26.94 -1.63 2.49
N ARG A 154 -26.62 -2.76 3.09
CA ARG A 154 -27.53 -3.50 3.98
C ARG A 154 -27.87 -2.73 5.25
N HIS A 155 -26.89 -2.12 5.90
CA HIS A 155 -27.11 -1.32 7.11
C HIS A 155 -27.95 -0.06 6.84
N GLY A 156 -27.84 0.53 5.64
CA GLY A 156 -28.67 1.67 5.23
C GLY A 156 -30.13 1.31 4.94
N SER A 157 -30.40 0.09 4.43
CA SER A 157 -31.78 -0.36 4.18
C SER A 157 -32.54 -0.71 5.45
N ASP A 158 -31.87 -1.25 6.46
CA ASP A 158 -32.50 -1.63 7.74
C ASP A 158 -32.86 -0.38 8.57
N ALA A 159 -32.07 0.70 8.46
CA ALA A 159 -32.36 1.97 9.15
C ALA A 159 -33.54 2.77 8.53
N GLY A 160 -33.93 2.45 7.30
CA GLY A 160 -35.05 3.12 6.62
C GLY A 160 -36.41 2.40 6.81
N GLN A 161 -36.44 1.27 7.49
CA GLN A 161 -37.67 0.46 7.74
C GLN A 161 -38.14 0.48 9.20
N ALA A 162 -37.46 1.19 10.08
CA ALA A 162 -37.80 1.44 11.47
C ALA A 162 -38.35 2.86 11.66
#